data_618c266a29edc6ea8cbd907d1df18bdd
#
_entry.id   618c266a29edc6ea8cbd907d1df18bdd
#
_cell.length_a   1.000
_cell.length_b   1.000
_cell.length_c   1.000
_cell.angle_alpha   90.00
_cell.angle_beta   90.00
_cell.angle_gamma   90.00
#
_symmetry.space_group_name_H-M   'P 1'
#
loop_
_entity.id
_entity.type
_entity.pdbx_description
1 polymer ?
#
loop_
_entity_poly.entity_id
_entity_poly.type
_entity_poly.pdbx_seq_one_letter_code
_entity_poly.pdbx_strand_id
1 'polypeptide(L)'
;MWKKINQESKKLFDNCLKRNLIVTTAESCTGGMLASSIVSISGSSNIFHSSFVTYSNEMKSKMLEIPIELIIKNGAVSEIVAYNMASNVLNLMKADLSIAVTGIAGPGGGSESKPVGLVWVAVGTIKKIITKKYFFKGNRLEIRKETTIEALKLANRIIEES
;
A
#
# COMPACT_ATOMS: atom_id res chain seq x y z
N MET A 1 -0.84 18.52 -1.83
CA MET A 1 -0.77 17.06 -1.60
C MET A 1 -0.88 16.67 -0.13
N TRP A 2 -0.08 17.21 0.80
CA TRP A 2 -0.16 16.84 2.23
C TRP A 2 -1.57 17.01 2.83
N LYS A 3 -2.26 18.11 2.50
CA LYS A 3 -3.66 18.32 2.93
C LYS A 3 -4.58 17.18 2.48
N LYS A 4 -4.43 16.69 1.24
CA LYS A 4 -5.21 15.54 0.75
C LYS A 4 -4.86 14.25 1.47
N ILE A 5 -3.57 14.00 1.72
CA ILE A 5 -3.12 12.83 2.51
C ILE A 5 -3.79 12.84 3.88
N ASN A 6 -3.74 13.97 4.60
CA ASN A 6 -4.36 14.09 5.91
C ASN A 6 -5.88 13.88 5.87
N GLN A 7 -6.56 14.41 4.85
CA GLN A 7 -8.01 14.23 4.68
C GLN A 7 -8.37 12.75 4.47
N GLU A 8 -7.64 12.05 3.57
CA GLU A 8 -7.90 10.63 3.32
C GLU A 8 -7.50 9.75 4.51
N SER A 9 -6.41 10.08 5.22
CA SER A 9 -6.01 9.37 6.44
C SER A 9 -7.06 9.54 7.56
N LYS A 10 -7.59 10.75 7.73
CA LYS A 10 -8.67 10.99 8.72
C LYS A 10 -9.94 10.23 8.35
N LYS A 11 -10.30 10.21 7.06
CA LYS A 11 -11.44 9.44 6.57
C LYS A 11 -11.25 7.94 6.82
N LEU A 12 -10.05 7.40 6.56
CA LEU A 12 -9.71 6.01 6.85
C LEU A 12 -9.86 5.71 8.34
N PHE A 13 -9.31 6.58 9.18
CA PHE A 13 -9.43 6.46 10.65
C PHE A 13 -10.90 6.38 11.08
N ASP A 14 -11.73 7.32 10.64
CA ASP A 14 -13.15 7.38 11.03
C ASP A 14 -13.92 6.15 10.54
N ASN A 15 -13.67 5.71 9.30
CA ASN A 15 -14.29 4.53 8.72
C ASN A 15 -13.91 3.24 9.47
N CYS A 16 -12.63 3.08 9.81
CA CYS A 16 -12.14 1.92 10.53
C CYS A 16 -12.60 1.91 11.98
N LEU A 17 -12.53 3.06 12.66
CA LEU A 17 -12.98 3.18 14.06
C LEU A 17 -14.46 2.84 14.21
N LYS A 18 -15.30 3.38 13.31
CA LYS A 18 -16.76 3.12 13.31
C LYS A 18 -17.11 1.64 13.16
N ARG A 19 -16.26 0.88 12.47
CA ARG A 19 -16.49 -0.53 12.13
C ARG A 19 -15.61 -1.51 12.90
N ASN A 20 -14.80 -1.01 13.85
CA ASN A 20 -13.83 -1.77 14.63
C ASN A 20 -12.85 -2.56 13.73
N LEU A 21 -12.35 -1.94 12.65
CA LEU A 21 -11.42 -2.57 11.72
C LEU A 21 -9.99 -2.23 12.08
N ILE A 22 -9.13 -3.24 12.07
CA ILE A 22 -7.68 -3.09 12.23
C ILE A 22 -7.02 -3.06 10.86
N VAL A 23 -6.19 -2.06 10.63
CA VAL A 23 -5.46 -1.84 9.38
C VAL A 23 -4.00 -2.21 9.53
N THR A 24 -3.44 -2.81 8.50
CA THR A 24 -1.98 -3.00 8.32
C THR A 24 -1.55 -2.54 6.94
N THR A 25 -0.27 -2.22 6.77
CA THR A 25 0.29 -1.81 5.47
C THR A 25 1.54 -2.58 5.09
N ALA A 26 1.73 -2.76 3.77
CA ALA A 26 2.95 -3.30 3.17
C ALA A 26 3.46 -2.34 2.09
N GLU A 27 4.57 -1.66 2.37
CA GLU A 27 5.08 -0.58 1.54
C GLU A 27 6.38 -0.93 0.85
N SER A 28 6.52 -0.48 -0.40
CA SER A 28 7.77 -0.48 -1.12
C SER A 28 8.16 0.95 -1.51
N CYS A 29 7.70 1.47 -2.64
CA CYS A 29 8.11 2.77 -3.15
C CYS A 29 7.73 3.98 -2.26
N THR A 30 6.72 3.86 -1.43
CA THR A 30 6.30 4.90 -0.47
C THR A 30 7.23 4.99 0.75
N GLY A 31 7.90 3.87 1.10
CA GLY A 31 8.94 3.85 2.13
C GLY A 31 8.48 4.34 3.50
N GLY A 32 7.30 3.92 3.94
CA GLY A 32 6.71 4.28 5.23
C GLY A 32 5.81 5.53 5.20
N MET A 33 5.64 6.19 4.04
CA MET A 33 4.81 7.40 3.94
C MET A 33 3.33 7.10 4.21
N LEU A 34 2.84 5.94 3.76
CA LEU A 34 1.46 5.51 4.01
C LEU A 34 1.23 5.27 5.51
N ALA A 35 2.07 4.48 6.16
CA ALA A 35 2.02 4.26 7.60
C ALA A 35 2.13 5.57 8.40
N SER A 36 3.11 6.42 8.04
CA SER A 36 3.31 7.73 8.65
C SER A 36 2.06 8.62 8.53
N SER A 37 1.36 8.56 7.39
CA SER A 37 0.15 9.34 7.18
C SER A 37 -1.00 8.87 8.07
N ILE A 38 -1.14 7.56 8.30
CA ILE A 38 -2.14 7.00 9.19
C ILE A 38 -1.85 7.39 10.64
N VAL A 39 -0.61 7.24 11.09
CA VAL A 39 -0.24 7.57 12.49
C VAL A 39 -0.20 9.07 12.77
N SER A 40 -0.26 9.92 11.76
CA SER A 40 -0.43 11.37 11.94
C SER A 40 -1.79 11.75 12.54
N ILE A 41 -2.76 10.84 12.51
CA ILE A 41 -4.07 11.05 13.10
C ILE A 41 -4.05 10.63 14.57
N SER A 42 -4.41 11.54 15.46
CA SER A 42 -4.50 11.25 16.90
C SER A 42 -5.48 10.10 17.16
N GLY A 43 -5.08 9.14 17.97
CA GLY A 43 -5.87 7.94 18.26
C GLY A 43 -5.68 6.80 17.25
N SER A 44 -4.79 6.93 16.27
CA SER A 44 -4.56 5.91 15.23
C SER A 44 -4.21 4.53 15.78
N SER A 45 -3.66 4.42 16.99
CA SER A 45 -3.40 3.14 17.66
C SER A 45 -4.65 2.26 17.86
N ASN A 46 -5.84 2.84 17.81
CA ASN A 46 -7.08 2.09 17.88
C ASN A 46 -7.40 1.32 16.58
N ILE A 47 -6.77 1.68 15.47
CA ILE A 47 -7.06 1.07 14.16
C ILE A 47 -5.80 0.53 13.46
N PHE A 48 -4.62 0.93 13.87
CA PHE A 48 -3.37 0.66 13.14
C PHE A 48 -2.33 0.06 14.08
N HIS A 49 -1.95 -1.20 13.82
CA HIS A 49 -1.04 -1.94 14.69
C HIS A 49 0.36 -2.11 14.10
N SER A 50 0.47 -2.22 12.78
CA SER A 50 1.74 -2.55 12.15
C SER A 50 1.85 -2.09 10.71
N SER A 51 3.08 -1.93 10.24
CA SER A 51 3.44 -1.71 8.85
C SER A 51 4.74 -2.43 8.51
N PHE A 52 4.81 -2.95 7.29
CA PHE A 52 6.04 -3.51 6.73
C PHE A 52 6.56 -2.61 5.62
N VAL A 53 7.79 -2.17 5.74
CA VAL A 53 8.51 -1.50 4.65
C VAL A 53 9.49 -2.50 4.04
N THR A 54 9.06 -3.17 2.98
CA THR A 54 9.83 -4.22 2.28
C THR A 54 10.37 -3.65 0.97
N TYR A 55 11.49 -2.93 1.06
CA TYR A 55 11.99 -2.14 -0.07
C TYR A 55 12.70 -2.97 -1.14
N SER A 56 13.39 -4.04 -0.75
CA SER A 56 14.05 -4.97 -1.66
C SER A 56 13.18 -6.20 -1.98
N ASN A 57 13.52 -6.90 -3.06
CA ASN A 57 12.87 -8.16 -3.42
C ASN A 57 13.08 -9.23 -2.33
N GLU A 58 14.29 -9.29 -1.79
CA GLU A 58 14.64 -10.21 -0.71
C GLU A 58 13.78 -9.96 0.53
N MET A 59 13.57 -8.69 0.92
CA MET A 59 12.75 -8.38 2.08
C MET A 59 11.25 -8.62 1.83
N LYS A 60 10.76 -8.44 0.61
CA LYS A 60 9.40 -8.86 0.24
C LYS A 60 9.22 -10.38 0.44
N SER A 61 10.22 -11.15 0.04
CA SER A 61 10.21 -12.60 0.24
C SER A 61 10.31 -12.98 1.72
N LYS A 62 11.30 -12.45 2.42
CA LYS A 62 11.59 -12.83 3.81
C LYS A 62 10.52 -12.39 4.80
N MET A 63 10.02 -11.16 4.68
CA MET A 63 9.11 -10.58 5.66
C MET A 63 7.63 -10.79 5.32
N LEU A 64 7.29 -10.88 4.04
CA LEU A 64 5.91 -11.07 3.58
C LEU A 64 5.67 -12.47 3.02
N GLU A 65 6.64 -13.37 3.11
CA GLU A 65 6.54 -14.78 2.67
C GLU A 65 6.13 -14.92 1.19
N ILE A 66 6.53 -13.95 0.36
CA ILE A 66 6.28 -14.01 -1.08
C ILE A 66 7.40 -14.86 -1.71
N PRO A 67 7.09 -15.93 -2.47
CA PRO A 67 8.11 -16.73 -3.12
C PRO A 67 9.03 -15.87 -3.99
N ILE A 68 10.35 -15.97 -3.79
CA ILE A 68 11.31 -15.14 -4.50
C ILE A 68 11.24 -15.34 -6.02
N GLU A 69 10.94 -16.55 -6.46
CA GLU A 69 10.78 -16.93 -7.86
C GLU A 69 9.59 -16.20 -8.50
N LEU A 70 8.52 -15.99 -7.74
CA LEU A 70 7.36 -15.21 -8.19
C LEU A 70 7.74 -13.75 -8.43
N ILE A 71 8.55 -13.17 -7.54
CA ILE A 71 9.04 -11.80 -7.67
C ILE A 71 9.99 -11.67 -8.88
N ILE A 72 10.91 -12.63 -9.05
CA ILE A 72 11.86 -12.64 -10.17
C ILE A 72 11.11 -12.77 -11.50
N LYS A 73 10.16 -13.70 -11.59
CA LYS A 73 9.39 -13.97 -12.81
C LYS A 73 8.55 -12.77 -13.28
N ASN A 74 7.89 -12.08 -12.33
CA ASN A 74 6.92 -11.02 -12.65
C ASN A 74 7.48 -9.61 -12.47
N GLY A 75 8.61 -9.48 -11.77
CA GLY A 75 9.15 -8.23 -11.28
C GLY A 75 8.41 -7.73 -10.03
N ALA A 76 9.13 -6.99 -9.19
CA ALA A 76 8.57 -6.46 -7.94
C ALA A 76 7.37 -5.52 -8.18
N VAL A 77 7.40 -4.77 -9.30
CA VAL A 77 6.32 -3.87 -9.70
C VAL A 77 5.39 -4.60 -10.66
N SER A 78 4.45 -5.33 -10.08
CA SER A 78 3.46 -6.13 -10.81
C SER A 78 2.20 -6.33 -9.97
N GLU A 79 1.11 -6.64 -10.65
CA GLU A 79 -0.17 -6.93 -10.01
C GLU A 79 -0.07 -8.08 -9.01
N ILE A 80 0.54 -9.18 -9.44
CA ILE A 80 0.65 -10.38 -8.61
C ILE A 80 1.50 -10.14 -7.35
N VAL A 81 2.55 -9.32 -7.42
CA VAL A 81 3.35 -8.97 -6.25
C VAL A 81 2.57 -8.06 -5.32
N ALA A 82 1.87 -7.03 -5.83
CA ALA A 82 1.01 -6.19 -5.00
C ALA A 82 -0.11 -6.99 -4.32
N TYR A 83 -0.74 -7.90 -5.06
CA TYR A 83 -1.73 -8.84 -4.52
C TYR A 83 -1.18 -9.64 -3.35
N ASN A 84 -0.02 -10.30 -3.55
CA ASN A 84 0.59 -11.12 -2.49
C ASN A 84 1.07 -10.26 -1.31
N MET A 85 1.57 -9.05 -1.54
CA MET A 85 1.90 -8.13 -0.45
C MET A 85 0.68 -7.86 0.44
N ALA A 86 -0.47 -7.53 -0.17
CA ALA A 86 -1.70 -7.25 0.57
C ALA A 86 -2.26 -8.50 1.28
N SER A 87 -2.32 -9.64 0.57
CA SER A 87 -2.83 -10.90 1.10
C SER A 87 -2.00 -11.39 2.28
N ASN A 88 -0.68 -11.41 2.10
CA ASN A 88 0.21 -12.00 3.09
C ASN A 88 0.31 -11.13 4.35
N VAL A 89 0.40 -9.79 4.22
CA VAL A 89 0.42 -8.92 5.40
C VAL A 89 -0.90 -8.94 6.15
N LEU A 90 -2.04 -9.07 5.45
CA LEU A 90 -3.36 -9.22 6.07
C LEU A 90 -3.40 -10.45 6.98
N ASN A 91 -2.93 -11.59 6.47
CA ASN A 91 -2.90 -12.86 7.18
C ASN A 91 -1.88 -12.87 8.32
N LEU A 92 -0.65 -12.41 8.06
CA LEU A 92 0.42 -12.36 9.06
C LEU A 92 0.04 -11.51 10.26
N MET A 93 -0.61 -10.39 10.03
CA MET A 93 -1.02 -9.46 11.10
C MET A 93 -2.41 -9.74 11.66
N LYS A 94 -3.14 -10.69 11.09
CA LYS A 94 -4.55 -10.95 11.45
C LYS A 94 -5.37 -9.67 11.47
N ALA A 95 -5.12 -8.80 10.48
CA ALA A 95 -5.82 -7.54 10.32
C ALA A 95 -7.11 -7.71 9.51
N ASP A 96 -7.99 -6.72 9.58
CA ASP A 96 -9.25 -6.71 8.83
C ASP A 96 -9.09 -6.06 7.46
N LEU A 97 -8.14 -5.13 7.36
CA LEU A 97 -7.82 -4.38 6.15
C LEU A 97 -6.30 -4.31 5.95
N SER A 98 -5.83 -4.61 4.76
CA SER A 98 -4.44 -4.37 4.35
C SER A 98 -4.37 -3.40 3.19
N ILE A 99 -3.32 -2.57 3.16
CA ILE A 99 -3.03 -1.67 2.05
C ILE A 99 -1.59 -1.93 1.62
N ALA A 100 -1.39 -2.36 0.38
CA ALA A 100 -0.07 -2.65 -0.16
C ALA A 100 0.25 -1.79 -1.37
N VAL A 101 1.51 -1.35 -1.49
CA VAL A 101 1.98 -0.54 -2.61
C VAL A 101 3.35 -1.01 -3.10
N THR A 102 3.48 -1.13 -4.41
CA THR A 102 4.76 -1.36 -5.09
C THR A 102 4.82 -0.56 -6.37
N GLY A 103 5.96 0.07 -6.68
CA GLY A 103 6.03 0.97 -7.82
C GLY A 103 7.43 1.52 -8.07
N ILE A 104 7.54 2.28 -9.15
CA ILE A 104 8.77 2.94 -9.61
C ILE A 104 8.61 4.45 -9.42
N ALA A 105 9.15 4.95 -8.32
CA ALA A 105 9.07 6.37 -7.97
C ALA A 105 10.08 7.26 -8.72
N GLY A 106 11.06 6.66 -9.40
CA GLY A 106 12.07 7.38 -10.14
C GLY A 106 13.14 8.05 -9.26
N PRO A 107 14.08 8.84 -9.91
CA PRO A 107 14.16 9.09 -11.34
C PRO A 107 14.65 7.87 -12.16
N GLY A 108 15.35 6.94 -11.52
CA GLY A 108 15.82 5.67 -12.13
C GLY A 108 14.85 4.51 -11.90
N GLY A 109 15.25 3.31 -12.35
CA GLY A 109 14.53 2.06 -12.14
C GLY A 109 13.37 1.80 -13.10
N GLY A 110 13.11 2.73 -14.03
CA GLY A 110 12.13 2.52 -15.08
C GLY A 110 12.70 1.76 -16.27
N SER A 111 11.82 1.11 -17.02
CA SER A 111 12.08 0.50 -18.32
C SER A 111 10.97 0.86 -19.30
N GLU A 112 11.10 0.48 -20.57
CA GLU A 112 10.05 0.71 -21.57
C GLU A 112 8.72 0.06 -21.17
N SER A 113 8.76 -1.18 -20.69
CA SER A 113 7.57 -1.91 -20.24
C SER A 113 7.07 -1.52 -18.86
N LYS A 114 7.94 -0.96 -18.01
CA LYS A 114 7.63 -0.51 -16.64
C LYS A 114 8.22 0.88 -16.40
N PRO A 115 7.59 1.94 -16.91
CA PRO A 115 8.14 3.30 -16.81
C PRO A 115 8.08 3.85 -15.38
N VAL A 116 8.89 4.88 -15.12
CA VAL A 116 8.78 5.68 -13.90
C VAL A 116 7.35 6.21 -13.75
N GLY A 117 6.82 6.13 -12.56
CA GLY A 117 5.43 6.47 -12.24
C GLY A 117 4.46 5.30 -12.28
N LEU A 118 4.89 4.12 -12.79
CA LEU A 118 4.09 2.91 -12.67
C LEU A 118 4.01 2.47 -11.21
N VAL A 119 2.78 2.32 -10.72
CA VAL A 119 2.50 1.86 -9.35
C VAL A 119 1.34 0.88 -9.36
N TRP A 120 1.48 -0.19 -8.60
CA TRP A 120 0.39 -1.07 -8.23
C TRP A 120 0.02 -0.86 -6.76
N VAL A 121 -1.27 -0.68 -6.53
CA VAL A 121 -1.88 -0.62 -5.20
C VAL A 121 -2.79 -1.83 -5.04
N ALA A 122 -2.71 -2.49 -3.90
CA ALA A 122 -3.63 -3.55 -3.53
C ALA A 122 -4.25 -3.25 -2.17
N VAL A 123 -5.54 -3.49 -2.05
CA VAL A 123 -6.27 -3.41 -0.78
C VAL A 123 -6.95 -4.74 -0.52
N GLY A 124 -6.65 -5.33 0.62
CA GLY A 124 -7.18 -6.62 1.04
C GLY A 124 -8.13 -6.50 2.20
N THR A 125 -9.20 -7.26 2.12
CA THR A 125 -10.11 -7.57 3.23
C THR A 125 -10.18 -9.09 3.38
N ILE A 126 -10.77 -9.60 4.46
CA ILE A 126 -11.00 -11.06 4.63
C ILE A 126 -11.83 -11.68 3.51
N LYS A 127 -12.60 -10.89 2.76
CA LYS A 127 -13.47 -11.38 1.68
C LYS A 127 -12.80 -11.35 0.32
N LYS A 128 -11.97 -10.34 0.05
CA LYS A 128 -11.38 -10.11 -1.28
C LYS A 128 -10.16 -9.23 -1.22
N ILE A 129 -9.33 -9.33 -2.26
CA ILE A 129 -8.22 -8.41 -2.53
C ILE A 129 -8.47 -7.73 -3.87
N ILE A 130 -8.38 -6.42 -3.89
CA ILE A 130 -8.55 -5.61 -5.09
C ILE A 130 -7.21 -4.97 -5.42
N THR A 131 -6.79 -5.11 -6.67
CA THR A 131 -5.58 -4.49 -7.21
C THR A 131 -5.94 -3.36 -8.17
N LYS A 132 -5.13 -2.32 -8.21
CA LYS A 132 -5.29 -1.23 -9.15
C LYS A 132 -3.95 -0.71 -9.64
N LYS A 133 -3.84 -0.52 -10.94
CA LYS A 133 -2.68 0.03 -11.63
C LYS A 133 -2.81 1.52 -11.80
N TYR A 134 -1.73 2.25 -11.53
CA TYR A 134 -1.65 3.70 -11.72
C TYR A 134 -0.40 4.09 -12.50
N PHE A 135 -0.49 5.23 -13.16
CA PHE A 135 0.64 5.91 -13.78
C PHE A 135 0.65 7.37 -13.32
N PHE A 136 1.59 7.69 -12.44
CA PHE A 136 1.75 9.03 -11.93
C PHE A 136 2.84 9.77 -12.70
N LYS A 137 2.64 11.08 -12.88
CA LYS A 137 3.65 12.00 -13.43
C LYS A 137 4.25 12.82 -12.30
N GLY A 138 5.49 13.26 -12.48
CA GLY A 138 6.16 14.13 -11.53
C GLY A 138 7.49 13.57 -11.04
N ASN A 139 8.06 14.24 -10.05
CA ASN A 139 9.28 13.80 -9.40
C ASN A 139 9.00 12.67 -8.37
N ARG A 140 10.09 12.08 -7.85
CA ARG A 140 10.02 10.98 -6.89
C ARG A 140 9.12 11.26 -5.69
N LEU A 141 9.17 12.46 -5.12
CA LEU A 141 8.35 12.81 -3.95
C LEU A 141 6.88 12.94 -4.32
N GLU A 142 6.59 13.52 -5.49
CA GLU A 142 5.22 13.66 -6.00
C GLU A 142 4.59 12.29 -6.27
N ILE A 143 5.30 11.39 -6.94
CA ILE A 143 4.84 10.02 -7.21
C ILE A 143 4.54 9.28 -5.89
N ARG A 144 5.41 9.37 -4.89
CA ARG A 144 5.18 8.76 -3.58
C ARG A 144 3.95 9.35 -2.87
N LYS A 145 3.74 10.66 -2.94
CA LYS A 145 2.56 11.33 -2.36
C LYS A 145 1.26 10.93 -3.08
N GLU A 146 1.26 10.92 -4.41
CA GLU A 146 0.09 10.49 -5.18
C GLU A 146 -0.22 9.00 -4.92
N THR A 147 0.80 8.16 -4.83
CA THR A 147 0.63 6.75 -4.44
C THR A 147 -0.07 6.64 -3.09
N THR A 148 0.37 7.41 -2.11
CA THR A 148 -0.22 7.40 -0.76
C THR A 148 -1.68 7.87 -0.80
N ILE A 149 -1.98 8.94 -1.53
CA ILE A 149 -3.36 9.45 -1.68
C ILE A 149 -4.27 8.39 -2.31
N GLU A 150 -3.84 7.81 -3.42
CA GLU A 150 -4.68 6.85 -4.15
C GLU A 150 -4.84 5.51 -3.40
N ALA A 151 -3.83 5.10 -2.64
CA ALA A 151 -3.92 3.93 -1.77
C ALA A 151 -4.96 4.14 -0.65
N LEU A 152 -4.94 5.29 0.02
CA LEU A 152 -5.91 5.66 1.04
C LEU A 152 -7.33 5.77 0.47
N LYS A 153 -7.49 6.41 -0.70
CA LYS A 153 -8.80 6.51 -1.38
C LYS A 153 -9.37 5.15 -1.76
N LEU A 154 -8.53 4.26 -2.28
CA LEU A 154 -8.95 2.91 -2.63
C LEU A 154 -9.43 2.16 -1.39
N ALA A 155 -8.69 2.25 -0.28
CA ALA A 155 -9.06 1.64 0.99
C ALA A 155 -10.39 2.20 1.52
N ASN A 156 -10.55 3.53 1.55
CA ASN A 156 -11.79 4.19 1.97
C ASN A 156 -12.99 3.72 1.17
N ARG A 157 -12.86 3.67 -0.17
CA ARG A 157 -13.93 3.20 -1.05
C ARG A 157 -14.33 1.75 -0.76
N ILE A 158 -13.35 0.86 -0.60
CA ILE A 158 -13.60 -0.56 -0.33
C ILE A 158 -14.34 -0.76 1.00
N ILE A 159 -13.99 0.02 2.03
CA ILE A 159 -14.69 -0.01 3.32
C ILE A 159 -16.13 0.50 3.17
N GLU A 160 -16.35 1.56 2.41
CA GLU A 160 -17.68 2.16 2.22
C GLU A 160 -18.62 1.26 1.41
N GLU A 161 -18.08 0.47 0.48
CA GLU A 161 -18.82 -0.49 -0.34
C GLU A 161 -19.06 -1.86 0.35
N SER A 162 -18.48 -2.08 1.53
CA SER A 162 -18.58 -3.33 2.31
C SER A 162 -19.70 -3.21 3.34
#